data_abf1d8deb933bf4cd11d9ec28f908399
#
_entry.id   abf1d8deb933bf4cd11d9ec28f908399
#
_cell.length_a   1.000
_cell.length_b   1.000
_cell.length_c   1.000
_cell.angle_alpha   90.00
_cell.angle_beta   90.00
_cell.angle_gamma   90.00
#
_symmetry.space_group_name_H-M   'P 1'
#
loop_
_entity.id
_entity.type
_entity.pdbx_description
1 polymer ?
#
loop_
_entity_poly.entity_id
_entity_poly.type
_entity_poly.pdbx_seq_one_letter_code
_entity_poly.pdbx_strand_id
1 'polypeptide(L)'
;MLTRKYNHSRYLLWLTVLFFLVGFRWSWPGGIKTWADVDTFISKKYPRVNHISTGELYSLFSNGRTLYLFDIRTPEEFAVSHLHGAVRAEKAEEVDLPRDTFIIAYCSVGVRSAAFIRDLQEEGYLQAYNLRGSLFEWANKGYPLEQDGKSVRKVHPYNSKWGLFLEKKLHSE
;
A
#
# COMPACT_ATOMS: atom_id res chain seq x y z
N MET A 1 -46.27 54.38 41.18
CA MET A 1 -46.04 53.44 40.08
C MET A 1 -44.54 53.22 39.97
N LEU A 2 -44.05 52.13 40.52
CA LEU A 2 -42.63 51.83 40.70
C LEU A 2 -42.19 50.81 39.59
N THR A 3 -41.40 51.23 38.64
CA THR A 3 -40.79 50.32 37.66
C THR A 3 -39.41 49.90 38.14
N ARG A 4 -39.30 48.65 38.48
CA ARG A 4 -38.09 47.98 38.96
C ARG A 4 -37.19 47.64 37.79
N LYS A 5 -36.03 48.30 37.64
CA LYS A 5 -34.99 47.95 36.69
C LYS A 5 -34.26 46.67 37.13
N TYR A 6 -34.40 45.60 36.38
CA TYR A 6 -33.56 44.40 36.53
C TYR A 6 -32.23 44.61 35.78
N ASN A 7 -31.16 44.55 36.55
CA ASN A 7 -29.80 44.66 36.02
C ASN A 7 -29.26 43.24 35.85
N HIS A 8 -29.22 42.71 34.60
CA HIS A 8 -28.62 41.45 34.30
C HIS A 8 -27.14 41.61 34.03
N SER A 9 -26.32 41.42 35.07
CA SER A 9 -24.90 41.22 34.92
C SER A 9 -24.67 39.89 34.20
N ARG A 10 -24.30 39.96 32.91
CA ARG A 10 -23.93 38.84 32.08
C ARG A 10 -22.48 38.45 32.38
N TYR A 11 -22.28 37.45 33.25
CA TYR A 11 -21.00 36.77 33.34
C TYR A 11 -20.79 35.92 32.07
N LEU A 12 -20.00 36.46 31.14
CA LEU A 12 -19.46 35.67 30.02
C LEU A 12 -18.38 34.76 30.60
N LEU A 13 -18.75 33.51 30.87
CA LEU A 13 -17.81 32.42 31.10
C LEU A 13 -17.16 32.06 29.74
N TRP A 14 -15.92 32.51 29.52
CA TRP A 14 -15.06 32.03 28.46
C TRP A 14 -14.60 30.61 28.83
N LEU A 15 -15.34 29.59 28.37
CA LEU A 15 -14.86 28.22 28.33
C LEU A 15 -13.85 28.14 27.18
N THR A 16 -12.57 28.31 27.52
CA THR A 16 -11.46 27.94 26.64
C THR A 16 -11.43 26.43 26.56
N VAL A 17 -12.06 25.88 25.53
CA VAL A 17 -11.88 24.48 25.13
C VAL A 17 -10.47 24.35 24.57
N LEU A 18 -9.54 23.94 25.43
CA LEU A 18 -8.22 23.46 25.02
C LEU A 18 -8.45 22.15 24.26
N PHE A 19 -8.52 22.25 22.94
CA PHE A 19 -8.34 21.09 22.07
C PHE A 19 -6.88 20.63 22.23
N PHE A 20 -6.64 19.70 23.15
CA PHE A 20 -5.46 18.87 23.08
C PHE A 20 -5.53 18.07 21.78
N LEU A 21 -4.92 18.62 20.72
CA LEU A 21 -4.50 17.84 19.58
C LEU A 21 -3.43 16.86 20.07
N VAL A 22 -3.87 15.78 20.71
CA VAL A 22 -3.04 14.60 20.86
C VAL A 22 -2.89 14.05 19.44
N GLY A 23 -1.90 14.61 18.75
CA GLY A 23 -1.39 13.99 17.54
C GLY A 23 -0.90 12.61 17.94
N PHE A 24 -1.73 11.61 17.74
CA PHE A 24 -1.36 10.21 17.90
C PHE A 24 -0.32 9.91 16.84
N ARG A 25 0.94 10.36 17.10
CA ARG A 25 2.10 9.87 16.38
C ARG A 25 2.20 8.40 16.70
N TRP A 26 1.68 7.59 15.79
CA TRP A 26 1.90 6.15 15.81
C TRP A 26 3.40 5.90 15.61
N SER A 27 4.14 6.11 16.69
CA SER A 27 5.54 5.74 16.77
C SER A 27 5.56 4.24 17.06
N TRP A 28 5.79 3.44 16.03
CA TRP A 28 6.12 2.03 16.21
C TRP A 28 7.41 1.96 17.02
N PRO A 29 7.41 1.42 18.27
CA PRO A 29 8.63 1.34 19.06
C PRO A 29 9.58 0.33 18.40
N GLY A 30 10.59 0.82 17.70
CA GLY A 30 11.59 0.02 17.00
C GLY A 30 11.66 0.22 15.48
N GLY A 31 10.62 0.76 14.84
CA GLY A 31 10.54 0.95 13.39
C GLY A 31 10.39 -0.38 12.62
N ILE A 32 10.13 -0.28 11.32
CA ILE A 32 10.08 -1.43 10.41
C ILE A 32 11.51 -1.71 9.93
N LYS A 33 12.07 -2.86 10.27
CA LYS A 33 13.46 -3.27 9.96
C LYS A 33 13.56 -4.61 9.26
N THR A 34 12.55 -5.47 9.42
CA THR A 34 12.51 -6.83 8.88
C THR A 34 11.24 -7.07 8.08
N TRP A 35 11.23 -8.10 7.24
CA TRP A 35 10.03 -8.54 6.53
C TRP A 35 8.88 -8.91 7.49
N ALA A 36 9.21 -9.49 8.65
CA ALA A 36 8.22 -9.80 9.68
C ALA A 36 7.56 -8.52 10.26
N ASP A 37 8.30 -7.41 10.36
CA ASP A 37 7.74 -6.12 10.77
C ASP A 37 6.79 -5.55 9.71
N VAL A 38 7.15 -5.68 8.41
CA VAL A 38 6.27 -5.29 7.29
C VAL A 38 4.98 -6.07 7.33
N ASP A 39 5.06 -7.38 7.45
CA ASP A 39 3.90 -8.27 7.53
C ASP A 39 3.00 -7.95 8.73
N THR A 40 3.61 -7.74 9.90
CA THR A 40 2.89 -7.36 11.11
C THR A 40 2.19 -6.01 10.95
N PHE A 41 2.86 -5.04 10.32
CA PHE A 41 2.27 -3.74 10.05
C PHE A 41 1.06 -3.86 9.11
N ILE A 42 1.20 -4.60 8.01
CA ILE A 42 0.13 -4.82 7.03
C ILE A 42 -1.05 -5.54 7.68
N SER A 43 -0.81 -6.64 8.39
CA SER A 43 -1.86 -7.44 9.03
C SER A 43 -2.65 -6.65 10.10
N LYS A 44 -1.97 -5.77 10.85
CA LYS A 44 -2.64 -4.89 11.81
C LYS A 44 -3.46 -3.80 11.16
N LYS A 45 -2.94 -3.21 10.08
CA LYS A 45 -3.59 -2.08 9.40
C LYS A 45 -4.70 -2.52 8.45
N TYR A 46 -4.54 -3.69 7.83
CA TYR A 46 -5.44 -4.24 6.82
C TYR A 46 -5.77 -5.71 7.12
N PRO A 47 -6.44 -6.02 8.24
CA PRO A 47 -6.60 -7.39 8.75
C PRO A 47 -7.45 -8.31 7.87
N ARG A 48 -8.22 -7.76 6.94
CA ARG A 48 -9.11 -8.53 6.05
C ARG A 48 -8.56 -8.67 4.62
N VAL A 49 -7.40 -8.10 4.34
CA VAL A 49 -6.81 -8.16 3.00
C VAL A 49 -6.29 -9.57 2.72
N ASN A 50 -6.70 -10.13 1.58
CA ASN A 50 -6.17 -11.40 1.10
C ASN A 50 -4.73 -11.23 0.60
N HIS A 51 -3.90 -12.23 0.80
CA HIS A 51 -2.50 -12.22 0.38
C HIS A 51 -2.16 -13.41 -0.49
N ILE A 52 -1.22 -13.21 -1.41
CA ILE A 52 -0.54 -14.25 -2.18
C ILE A 52 0.97 -14.02 -2.07
N SER A 53 1.76 -15.08 -1.96
CA SER A 53 3.22 -14.98 -1.91
C SER A 53 3.83 -14.79 -3.31
N THR A 54 5.06 -14.31 -3.36
CA THR A 54 5.82 -14.20 -4.61
C THR A 54 6.05 -15.57 -5.28
N GLY A 55 6.21 -16.64 -4.50
CA GLY A 55 6.35 -17.99 -5.03
C GLY A 55 5.06 -18.52 -5.66
N GLU A 56 3.91 -18.28 -5.04
CA GLU A 56 2.60 -18.67 -5.61
C GLU A 56 2.34 -17.90 -6.90
N LEU A 57 2.59 -16.58 -6.94
CA LEU A 57 2.45 -15.79 -8.17
C LEU A 57 3.37 -16.29 -9.27
N TYR A 58 4.64 -16.62 -8.95
CA TYR A 58 5.58 -17.19 -9.93
C TYR A 58 5.05 -18.51 -10.50
N SER A 59 4.46 -19.35 -9.67
CA SER A 59 3.83 -20.62 -10.12
C SER A 59 2.61 -20.37 -11.00
N LEU A 60 1.80 -19.35 -10.72
CA LEU A 60 0.64 -18.98 -11.55
C LEU A 60 1.08 -18.55 -12.95
N PHE A 61 2.14 -17.74 -13.06
CA PHE A 61 2.71 -17.37 -14.36
C PHE A 61 3.22 -18.60 -15.15
N SER A 62 3.94 -19.50 -14.47
CA SER A 62 4.47 -20.72 -15.10
C SER A 62 3.37 -21.65 -15.62
N ASN A 63 2.20 -21.64 -14.98
CA ASN A 63 1.04 -22.44 -15.36
C ASN A 63 0.10 -21.74 -16.35
N GLY A 64 0.45 -20.55 -16.85
CA GLY A 64 -0.34 -19.80 -17.82
C GLY A 64 -1.72 -19.33 -17.32
N ARG A 65 -1.87 -19.14 -16.00
CA ARG A 65 -3.15 -18.68 -15.43
C ARG A 65 -3.42 -17.23 -15.82
N THR A 66 -4.61 -16.96 -16.37
CA THR A 66 -5.08 -15.62 -16.62
C THR A 66 -5.36 -14.91 -15.30
N LEU A 67 -4.75 -13.73 -15.12
CA LEU A 67 -4.95 -12.85 -13.98
C LEU A 67 -4.72 -11.40 -14.40
N TYR A 68 -5.25 -10.46 -13.62
CA TYR A 68 -4.93 -9.04 -13.76
C TYR A 68 -3.93 -8.63 -12.69
N LEU A 69 -2.86 -7.98 -13.12
CA LEU A 69 -1.77 -7.59 -12.24
C LEU A 69 -1.61 -6.07 -12.23
N PHE A 70 -1.80 -5.45 -11.05
CA PHE A 70 -1.68 -4.01 -10.87
C PHE A 70 -0.40 -3.64 -10.12
N ASP A 71 0.36 -2.70 -10.71
CA ASP A 71 1.48 -2.03 -10.05
C ASP A 71 1.01 -0.70 -9.45
N ILE A 72 1.06 -0.60 -8.12
CA ILE A 72 0.60 0.58 -7.36
C ILE A 72 1.78 1.51 -7.02
N ARG A 73 2.83 1.46 -7.81
CA ARG A 73 3.98 2.34 -7.66
C ARG A 73 3.83 3.59 -8.51
N THR A 74 4.76 4.53 -8.32
CA THR A 74 4.80 5.74 -9.16
C THR A 74 5.21 5.43 -10.60
N PRO A 75 4.94 6.33 -11.56
CA PRO A 75 5.41 6.18 -12.93
C PRO A 75 6.93 5.97 -13.03
N GLU A 76 7.70 6.68 -12.20
CA GLU A 76 9.16 6.60 -12.17
C GLU A 76 9.63 5.24 -11.66
N GLU A 77 9.00 4.69 -10.62
CA GLU A 77 9.29 3.34 -10.13
C GLU A 77 8.97 2.27 -11.19
N PHE A 78 7.82 2.40 -11.87
CA PHE A 78 7.37 1.48 -12.91
C PHE A 78 8.30 1.50 -14.14
N ALA A 79 8.73 2.70 -14.56
CA ALA A 79 9.61 2.89 -15.70
C ALA A 79 10.98 2.22 -15.53
N VAL A 80 11.47 2.01 -14.30
CA VAL A 80 12.73 1.29 -14.06
C VAL A 80 12.57 -0.20 -14.31
N SER A 81 11.52 -0.80 -13.78
CA SER A 81 11.18 -2.22 -13.98
C SER A 81 9.82 -2.55 -13.38
N HIS A 82 9.17 -3.56 -13.91
CA HIS A 82 7.88 -4.06 -13.42
C HIS A 82 7.75 -5.57 -13.68
N LEU A 83 6.71 -6.18 -13.14
CA LEU A 83 6.37 -7.57 -13.43
C LEU A 83 5.75 -7.69 -14.82
N HIS A 84 6.02 -8.77 -15.53
CA HIS A 84 5.49 -9.01 -16.85
C HIS A 84 3.95 -8.92 -16.87
N GLY A 85 3.42 -8.15 -17.83
CA GLY A 85 1.98 -7.95 -18.00
C GLY A 85 1.32 -7.06 -16.93
N ALA A 86 2.09 -6.42 -16.05
CA ALA A 86 1.53 -5.51 -15.07
C ALA A 86 1.02 -4.21 -15.71
N VAL A 87 -0.13 -3.74 -15.23
CA VAL A 87 -0.70 -2.45 -15.57
C VAL A 87 -0.59 -1.53 -14.35
N ARG A 88 -0.17 -0.29 -14.54
CA ARG A 88 -0.11 0.67 -13.44
C ARG A 88 -1.51 1.20 -13.10
N ALA A 89 -1.84 1.23 -11.81
CA ALA A 89 -3.04 1.89 -11.30
C ALA A 89 -2.68 2.75 -10.08
N GLU A 90 -3.43 3.82 -9.85
CA GLU A 90 -3.25 4.68 -8.69
C GLU A 90 -4.34 4.45 -7.63
N LYS A 91 -5.57 4.21 -8.08
CA LYS A 91 -6.75 4.09 -7.24
C LYS A 91 -7.60 2.89 -7.65
N ALA A 92 -8.32 2.33 -6.68
CA ALA A 92 -9.22 1.19 -6.89
C ALA A 92 -10.40 1.55 -7.82
N GLU A 93 -10.89 2.77 -7.75
CA GLU A 93 -12.00 3.29 -8.57
C GLU A 93 -11.69 3.33 -10.08
N GLU A 94 -10.41 3.20 -10.46
CA GLU A 94 -9.99 3.11 -11.86
C GLU A 94 -10.17 1.70 -12.45
N VAL A 95 -10.48 0.70 -11.60
CA VAL A 95 -10.60 -0.70 -12.02
C VAL A 95 -12.03 -0.99 -12.45
N ASP A 96 -12.23 -1.14 -13.76
CA ASP A 96 -13.50 -1.54 -14.37
C ASP A 96 -13.38 -2.95 -14.97
N LEU A 97 -13.55 -3.95 -14.13
CA LEU A 97 -13.47 -5.37 -14.45
C LEU A 97 -14.69 -6.12 -13.87
N PRO A 98 -15.01 -7.32 -14.37
CA PRO A 98 -15.99 -8.20 -13.71
C PRO A 98 -15.59 -8.48 -12.24
N ARG A 99 -16.54 -8.49 -11.33
CA ARG A 99 -16.29 -8.62 -9.87
C ARG A 99 -15.70 -9.96 -9.45
N ASP A 100 -15.78 -10.98 -10.28
CA ASP A 100 -15.18 -12.30 -10.09
C ASP A 100 -13.76 -12.43 -10.66
N THR A 101 -13.21 -11.34 -11.20
CA THR A 101 -11.86 -11.30 -11.76
C THR A 101 -10.81 -11.60 -10.71
N PHE A 102 -9.83 -12.47 -11.06
CA PHE A 102 -8.69 -12.74 -10.21
C PHE A 102 -7.64 -11.61 -10.37
N ILE A 103 -7.50 -10.81 -9.33
CA ILE A 103 -6.67 -9.60 -9.30
C ILE A 103 -5.53 -9.78 -8.31
N ILE A 104 -4.33 -9.40 -8.71
CA ILE A 104 -3.18 -9.26 -7.82
C ILE A 104 -2.64 -7.84 -7.93
N ALA A 105 -2.37 -7.19 -6.80
CA ALA A 105 -1.68 -5.91 -6.79
C ALA A 105 -0.38 -5.99 -5.99
N TYR A 106 0.62 -5.22 -6.44
CA TYR A 106 1.90 -5.11 -5.77
C TYR A 106 2.39 -3.65 -5.73
N CYS A 107 3.33 -3.38 -4.82
CA CYS A 107 4.12 -2.16 -4.83
C CYS A 107 5.60 -2.50 -4.57
N SER A 108 6.33 -1.71 -3.80
CA SER A 108 7.72 -2.03 -3.44
C SER A 108 7.81 -3.14 -2.40
N VAL A 109 7.04 -3.04 -1.27
CA VAL A 109 7.07 -3.99 -0.13
C VAL A 109 5.69 -4.51 0.29
N GLY A 110 4.59 -4.09 -0.38
CA GLY A 110 3.24 -4.60 -0.10
C GLY A 110 2.32 -3.67 0.71
N VAL A 111 2.79 -2.53 1.19
CA VAL A 111 1.98 -1.63 2.03
C VAL A 111 0.96 -0.82 1.23
N ARG A 112 1.37 -0.18 0.12
CA ARG A 112 0.47 0.59 -0.76
C ARG A 112 -0.55 -0.32 -1.44
N SER A 113 -0.09 -1.47 -1.94
CA SER A 113 -0.95 -2.45 -2.58
C SER A 113 -1.94 -3.11 -1.62
N ALA A 114 -1.61 -3.27 -0.34
CA ALA A 114 -2.58 -3.74 0.65
C ALA A 114 -3.74 -2.75 0.86
N ALA A 115 -3.47 -1.43 0.83
CA ALA A 115 -4.52 -0.42 0.85
C ALA A 115 -5.42 -0.52 -0.39
N PHE A 116 -4.81 -0.59 -1.57
CA PHE A 116 -5.50 -0.73 -2.84
C PHE A 116 -6.39 -1.99 -2.89
N ILE A 117 -5.88 -3.14 -2.41
CA ILE A 117 -6.67 -4.39 -2.35
C ILE A 117 -7.82 -4.27 -1.36
N ARG A 118 -7.64 -3.61 -0.21
CA ARG A 118 -8.76 -3.33 0.71
C ARG A 118 -9.87 -2.57 -0.01
N ASP A 119 -9.52 -1.50 -0.72
CA ASP A 119 -10.49 -0.66 -1.44
C ASP A 119 -11.21 -1.46 -2.53
N LEU A 120 -10.50 -2.28 -3.31
CA LEU A 120 -11.10 -3.21 -4.27
C LEU A 120 -12.05 -4.22 -3.61
N GLN A 121 -11.67 -4.78 -2.47
CA GLN A 121 -12.53 -5.72 -1.75
C GLN A 121 -13.80 -5.04 -1.21
N GLU A 122 -13.71 -3.80 -0.78
CA GLU A 122 -14.86 -2.97 -0.37
C GLU A 122 -15.80 -2.68 -1.56
N GLU A 123 -15.27 -2.59 -2.78
CA GLU A 123 -16.04 -2.49 -4.03
C GLU A 123 -16.58 -3.83 -4.55
N GLY A 124 -16.29 -4.95 -3.87
CA GLY A 124 -16.82 -6.28 -4.21
C GLY A 124 -15.91 -7.17 -5.03
N TYR A 125 -14.65 -6.80 -5.29
CA TYR A 125 -13.66 -7.69 -5.90
C TYR A 125 -13.11 -8.69 -4.88
N LEU A 126 -13.86 -9.74 -4.58
CA LEU A 126 -13.50 -10.70 -3.53
C LEU A 126 -12.28 -11.57 -3.87
N GLN A 127 -11.93 -11.67 -5.15
CA GLN A 127 -10.74 -12.37 -5.64
C GLN A 127 -9.55 -11.42 -5.88
N ALA A 128 -9.44 -10.35 -5.09
CA ALA A 128 -8.32 -9.43 -5.10
C ALA A 128 -7.33 -9.76 -3.98
N TYR A 129 -6.03 -9.80 -4.32
CA TYR A 129 -4.95 -10.26 -3.45
C TYR A 129 -3.77 -9.27 -3.47
N ASN A 130 -3.23 -8.99 -2.31
CA ASN A 130 -1.97 -8.26 -2.17
C ASN A 130 -0.78 -9.21 -2.32
N LEU A 131 0.17 -8.89 -3.18
CA LEU A 131 1.43 -9.63 -3.29
C LEU A 131 2.28 -9.36 -2.05
N ARG A 132 2.40 -10.36 -1.17
CA ARG A 132 3.23 -10.28 0.02
C ARG A 132 4.70 -10.22 -0.37
N GLY A 133 5.47 -9.32 0.27
CA GLY A 133 6.86 -9.05 -0.10
C GLY A 133 7.03 -8.23 -1.40
N SER A 134 6.00 -8.21 -2.25
CA SER A 134 5.90 -7.35 -3.44
C SER A 134 7.13 -7.42 -4.35
N LEU A 135 7.43 -6.32 -5.07
CA LEU A 135 8.49 -6.30 -6.07
C LEU A 135 9.89 -6.53 -5.47
N PHE A 136 10.14 -6.06 -4.24
CA PHE A 136 11.47 -6.20 -3.65
C PHE A 136 11.78 -7.66 -3.31
N GLU A 137 10.85 -8.39 -2.71
CA GLU A 137 11.04 -9.83 -2.46
C GLU A 137 11.12 -10.61 -3.78
N TRP A 138 10.29 -10.28 -4.77
CA TRP A 138 10.32 -10.86 -6.10
C TRP A 138 11.69 -10.71 -6.75
N ALA A 139 12.25 -9.49 -6.75
CA ALA A 139 13.56 -9.19 -7.31
C ALA A 139 14.70 -9.87 -6.54
N ASN A 140 14.65 -9.88 -5.19
CA ASN A 140 15.63 -10.55 -4.35
C ASN A 140 15.69 -12.07 -4.60
N LYS A 141 14.54 -12.69 -4.93
CA LYS A 141 14.47 -14.10 -5.35
C LYS A 141 14.99 -14.34 -6.78
N GLY A 142 15.34 -13.28 -7.50
CA GLY A 142 15.84 -13.36 -8.87
C GLY A 142 14.76 -13.68 -9.91
N TYR A 143 13.49 -13.50 -9.56
CA TYR A 143 12.38 -13.70 -10.49
C TYR A 143 12.37 -12.64 -11.61
N PRO A 144 11.79 -12.95 -12.79
CA PRO A 144 11.86 -12.08 -13.95
C PRO A 144 11.24 -10.71 -13.75
N LEU A 145 11.92 -9.68 -14.23
CA LEU A 145 11.44 -8.31 -14.34
C LEU A 145 11.59 -7.82 -15.77
N GLU A 146 10.78 -6.88 -16.18
CA GLU A 146 10.87 -6.26 -17.51
C GLU A 146 10.84 -4.73 -17.44
N GLN A 147 11.38 -4.14 -18.50
CA GLN A 147 11.28 -2.74 -18.84
C GLN A 147 11.14 -2.66 -20.36
N ASP A 148 10.07 -2.06 -20.87
CA ASP A 148 9.81 -1.95 -22.32
C ASP A 148 9.92 -3.30 -23.07
N GLY A 149 9.39 -4.39 -22.47
CA GLY A 149 9.41 -5.74 -23.01
C GLY A 149 10.79 -6.43 -22.98
N LYS A 150 11.81 -5.82 -22.36
CA LYS A 150 13.15 -6.40 -22.18
C LYS A 150 13.37 -6.87 -20.76
N SER A 151 14.01 -8.02 -20.60
CA SER A 151 14.39 -8.50 -19.25
C SER A 151 15.41 -7.58 -18.61
N VAL A 152 15.15 -7.17 -17.37
CA VAL A 152 16.02 -6.31 -16.56
C VAL A 152 16.17 -6.87 -15.15
N ARG A 153 17.11 -6.32 -14.38
CA ARG A 153 17.35 -6.75 -12.99
C ARG A 153 17.33 -5.60 -11.99
N LYS A 154 17.38 -4.36 -12.46
CA LYS A 154 17.42 -3.18 -11.60
C LYS A 154 16.00 -2.79 -11.17
N VAL A 155 15.88 -2.31 -9.95
CA VAL A 155 14.63 -1.88 -9.33
C VAL A 155 14.84 -0.52 -8.69
N HIS A 156 13.88 0.36 -8.82
CA HIS A 156 13.87 1.64 -8.12
C HIS A 156 13.70 1.41 -6.60
N PRO A 157 14.65 1.85 -5.75
CA PRO A 157 14.63 1.51 -4.31
C PRO A 157 13.57 2.28 -3.51
N TYR A 158 12.73 3.08 -4.15
CA TYR A 158 11.75 4.00 -3.60
C TYR A 158 12.39 5.13 -2.77
N ASN A 159 13.03 4.81 -1.66
CA ASN A 159 13.84 5.71 -0.83
C ASN A 159 14.84 4.90 0.01
N SER A 160 15.73 5.61 0.72
CA SER A 160 16.80 4.98 1.52
C SER A 160 16.27 4.04 2.62
N LYS A 161 15.11 4.32 3.21
CA LYS A 161 14.51 3.49 4.27
C LYS A 161 13.95 2.17 3.73
N TRP A 162 13.13 2.24 2.70
CA TRP A 162 12.50 1.06 2.12
C TRP A 162 13.47 0.28 1.23
N GLY A 163 14.43 0.96 0.60
CA GLY A 163 15.49 0.32 -0.16
C GLY A 163 16.35 -0.66 0.64
N LEU A 164 16.31 -0.62 1.98
CA LEU A 164 16.95 -1.64 2.83
C LEU A 164 16.38 -3.06 2.65
N PHE A 165 15.17 -3.19 2.14
CA PHE A 165 14.51 -4.47 1.83
C PHE A 165 14.87 -5.03 0.46
N LEU A 166 15.57 -4.24 -0.37
CA LEU A 166 16.06 -4.65 -1.69
C LEU A 166 17.57 -4.87 -1.60
N GLU A 167 18.08 -5.98 -2.16
CA GLU A 167 19.51 -6.21 -2.25
C GLU A 167 20.21 -5.05 -3.01
N LYS A 168 21.25 -4.47 -2.43
CA LYS A 168 21.88 -3.26 -2.97
C LYS A 168 22.37 -3.40 -4.41
N LYS A 169 22.79 -4.59 -4.83
CA LYS A 169 23.19 -4.88 -6.22
C LYS A 169 22.04 -4.71 -7.23
N LEU A 170 20.77 -4.71 -6.77
CA LEU A 170 19.57 -4.57 -7.59
C LEU A 170 19.06 -3.12 -7.67
N HIS A 171 19.61 -2.19 -6.86
CA HIS A 171 19.20 -0.79 -6.92
C HIS A 171 19.49 -0.19 -8.29
N SER A 172 18.52 0.54 -8.86
CA SER A 172 18.80 1.51 -9.94
C SER A 172 19.59 2.69 -9.39
N GLU A 173 20.34 3.33 -10.25
CA GLU A 173 21.07 4.58 -9.93
C GLU A 173 20.10 5.76 -9.80
#